data_72624ed7f9b0ab4c6a6ec8afe6ac661f
#
_entry.id   72624ed7f9b0ab4c6a6ec8afe6ac661f
#
_cell.length_a   1.000
_cell.length_b   1.000
_cell.length_c   1.000
_cell.angle_alpha   90.00
_cell.angle_beta   90.00
_cell.angle_gamma   90.00
#
_symmetry.space_group_name_H-M   'P 1'
#
loop_
_entity.id
_entity.type
_entity.pdbx_description
1 polymer ?
#
loop_
_entity_poly.entity_id
_entity_poly.type
_entity_poly.pdbx_seq_one_letter_code
_entity_poly.pdbx_strand_id
1 'polypeptide(L)'
;MTRVEDLRRFLREKDLAAFIFPSTDPHCGEYIPAHWQARQWISGFNGSAGTAVVTADDAALWTDSRYFIAAEQQLQGTPFRLMKDGMQGTPTIAQWLCSTLPSGSRVGMDGWVNTIDSVRSLERELDASGIGIDLSLDPCSQLWTERPTVPDNPVVLHPIEFSGEESSHKLQRLRHALSALGADGTVVSQLDEVAWLMNLRGSDVHCNPVFVSYLLVTMQRAILFVNPAKLGDDVREYLAGQGVETMPYADLPHALQEYREGSVLLDTSSTNCNILSYLPKTCRIVEHPSVVSPMKAVKNETEIRGFRQAMLRDGVAMVKFLRWLVPAVQAGGETEMSIDRKLYSLRASQPLFRDISFDTIAGYAAHGAIVHYEATPSTDASLMPRGFLLLDSGAQYQDGTTDITRTIALGPLTDRERTDYTLVLRGHIRLAMARFPEGACGTQLDVLARYAMWQHGINYLHGTGHGVGSYLNVHEGPHQIRMNYKPAPLRAGMTVTDEPGNHYTECSYFKRKLSIKNNPYQKKDEKHSFPPCYICHI
;
A
#
# COMPACT_ATOMS: atom_id res chain seq x y z
N MET A 1 26.07 -4.66 22.62
CA MET A 1 25.41 -3.35 22.45
C MET A 1 24.12 -3.53 21.72
N THR A 2 23.08 -2.78 22.04
CA THR A 2 21.81 -2.82 21.31
C THR A 2 21.92 -1.96 20.02
N ARG A 3 21.09 -2.23 19.03
CA ARG A 3 21.04 -1.43 17.79
C ARG A 3 20.86 0.06 18.05
N VAL A 4 20.06 0.40 19.09
CA VAL A 4 19.83 1.79 19.52
C VAL A 4 21.09 2.43 20.11
N GLU A 5 21.90 1.69 20.87
CA GLU A 5 23.17 2.20 21.40
C GLU A 5 24.21 2.43 20.29
N ASP A 6 24.26 1.54 19.29
CA ASP A 6 25.13 1.71 18.13
C ASP A 6 24.71 2.94 17.31
N LEU A 7 23.40 3.14 17.10
CA LEU A 7 22.87 4.34 16.46
C LEU A 7 23.20 5.60 17.25
N ARG A 8 23.04 5.61 18.56
CA ARG A 8 23.38 6.76 19.41
C ARG A 8 24.87 7.13 19.33
N ARG A 9 25.76 6.14 19.16
CA ARG A 9 27.18 6.39 18.90
C ARG A 9 27.37 7.06 17.54
N PHE A 10 26.74 6.53 16.48
CA PHE A 10 26.74 7.13 15.16
C PHE A 10 26.23 8.58 15.17
N LEU A 11 25.13 8.87 15.89
CA LEU A 11 24.60 10.23 16.05
C LEU A 11 25.65 11.19 16.61
N ARG A 12 26.33 10.78 17.67
CA ARG A 12 27.43 11.61 18.26
C ARG A 12 28.57 11.85 17.28
N GLU A 13 28.98 10.81 16.53
CA GLU A 13 30.07 10.92 15.54
C GLU A 13 29.73 11.83 14.37
N LYS A 14 28.43 11.93 14.03
CA LYS A 14 27.93 12.76 12.92
C LYS A 14 27.35 14.10 13.37
N ASP A 15 27.46 14.45 14.64
CA ASP A 15 26.90 15.67 15.22
C ASP A 15 25.41 15.81 14.93
N LEU A 16 24.66 14.71 15.15
CA LEU A 16 23.20 14.64 15.03
C LEU A 16 22.57 14.48 16.41
N ALA A 17 21.46 15.17 16.62
CA ALA A 17 20.66 15.05 17.84
C ALA A 17 19.62 13.93 17.77
N ALA A 18 19.18 13.57 16.57
CA ALA A 18 18.21 12.50 16.33
C ALA A 18 18.36 11.91 14.94
N PHE A 19 17.74 10.73 14.71
CA PHE A 19 17.52 10.14 13.38
C PHE A 19 16.11 9.60 13.23
N ILE A 20 15.51 9.81 12.04
CA ILE A 20 14.15 9.41 11.70
C ILE A 20 14.18 8.28 10.69
N PHE A 21 13.49 7.16 11.00
CA PHE A 21 13.34 5.99 10.15
C PHE A 21 11.88 5.82 9.73
N PRO A 22 11.48 6.17 8.51
CA PRO A 22 10.12 5.94 7.99
C PRO A 22 9.91 4.46 7.62
N SER A 23 8.67 4.11 7.26
CA SER A 23 8.30 2.80 6.71
C SER A 23 8.30 2.82 5.18
N THR A 24 9.27 3.46 4.55
CA THR A 24 9.32 3.63 3.10
C THR A 24 10.66 3.16 2.53
N ASP A 25 10.67 2.97 1.23
CA ASP A 25 11.84 2.68 0.41
C ASP A 25 12.11 3.83 -0.58
N PRO A 26 13.13 3.74 -1.45
CA PRO A 26 13.39 4.76 -2.45
C PRO A 26 12.25 5.01 -3.45
N HIS A 27 11.28 4.12 -3.50
CA HIS A 27 10.11 4.18 -4.37
C HIS A 27 8.83 4.62 -3.65
N CYS A 28 8.95 4.94 -2.35
CA CYS A 28 7.85 5.37 -1.49
C CYS A 28 6.67 4.37 -1.46
N GLY A 29 6.98 3.06 -1.56
CA GLY A 29 6.02 1.98 -1.47
C GLY A 29 5.44 1.78 -0.07
N GLU A 30 4.22 1.25 0.03
CA GLU A 30 3.62 0.80 1.29
C GLU A 30 4.26 -0.53 1.75
N TYR A 31 4.42 -1.47 0.83
CA TYR A 31 5.14 -2.72 1.05
C TYR A 31 6.52 -2.59 0.42
N ILE A 32 7.55 -2.89 1.19
CA ILE A 32 8.94 -2.59 0.82
C ILE A 32 9.81 -3.85 0.90
N PRO A 33 10.83 -3.98 0.04
CA PRO A 33 11.79 -5.06 0.15
C PRO A 33 12.53 -5.04 1.49
N ALA A 34 12.95 -6.21 1.95
CA ALA A 34 13.64 -6.39 3.24
C ALA A 34 14.89 -5.51 3.40
N HIS A 35 15.57 -5.18 2.31
CA HIS A 35 16.72 -4.28 2.29
C HIS A 35 16.43 -2.90 2.92
N TRP A 36 15.23 -2.36 2.75
CA TRP A 36 14.83 -1.03 3.23
C TRP A 36 13.99 -1.06 4.50
N GLN A 37 13.80 -2.20 5.17
CA GLN A 37 13.03 -2.31 6.41
C GLN A 37 13.79 -1.75 7.64
N ALA A 38 14.39 -0.57 7.49
CA ALA A 38 15.22 0.08 8.51
C ALA A 38 14.46 0.39 9.80
N ARG A 39 13.18 0.83 9.71
CA ARG A 39 12.33 1.08 10.87
C ARG A 39 12.08 -0.20 11.67
N GLN A 40 11.80 -1.33 11.00
CA GLN A 40 11.65 -2.64 11.64
C GLN A 40 12.98 -3.10 12.26
N TRP A 41 14.09 -2.92 11.54
CA TRP A 41 15.42 -3.28 12.04
C TRP A 41 15.73 -2.55 13.35
N ILE A 42 15.48 -1.23 13.45
CA ILE A 42 15.85 -0.47 14.66
C ILE A 42 14.86 -0.67 15.82
N SER A 43 13.54 -0.80 15.54
CA SER A 43 12.50 -0.80 16.58
C SER A 43 11.96 -2.19 16.93
N GLY A 44 12.10 -3.18 16.04
CA GLY A 44 11.44 -4.48 16.16
C GLY A 44 9.97 -4.50 15.71
N PHE A 45 9.36 -3.35 15.43
CA PHE A 45 7.98 -3.27 14.98
C PHE A 45 7.85 -3.60 13.48
N ASN A 46 6.99 -4.55 13.10
CA ASN A 46 6.86 -5.08 11.73
C ASN A 46 5.64 -4.56 10.94
N GLY A 47 4.75 -3.77 11.52
CA GLY A 47 3.59 -3.23 10.81
C GLY A 47 3.99 -2.42 9.56
N SER A 48 3.16 -2.33 8.53
CA SER A 48 3.51 -1.66 7.26
C SER A 48 3.58 -0.12 7.38
N ALA A 49 2.99 0.48 8.40
CA ALA A 49 2.98 1.93 8.60
C ALA A 49 3.53 2.34 9.97
N GLY A 50 4.42 3.31 9.98
CA GLY A 50 4.98 3.92 11.18
C GLY A 50 6.33 4.59 10.95
N THR A 51 6.74 5.40 11.90
CA THR A 51 8.02 6.12 11.87
C THR A 51 8.70 5.98 13.23
N ALA A 52 9.92 5.47 13.24
CA ALA A 52 10.75 5.41 14.44
C ALA A 52 11.66 6.64 14.51
N VAL A 53 11.76 7.24 15.68
CA VAL A 53 12.67 8.36 15.95
C VAL A 53 13.52 8.01 17.15
N VAL A 54 14.84 8.16 17.03
CA VAL A 54 15.79 7.92 18.10
C VAL A 54 16.58 9.19 18.35
N THR A 55 16.63 9.62 19.60
CA THR A 55 17.48 10.72 20.09
C THR A 55 18.63 10.18 20.95
N ALA A 56 19.48 11.07 21.46
CA ALA A 56 20.55 10.69 22.39
C ALA A 56 20.01 9.90 23.60
N ASP A 57 18.85 10.28 24.14
CA ASP A 57 18.35 9.78 25.41
C ASP A 57 17.05 9.00 25.31
N ASP A 58 16.27 9.17 24.21
CA ASP A 58 14.93 8.61 24.07
C ASP A 58 14.73 7.92 22.72
N ALA A 59 13.65 7.14 22.59
CA ALA A 59 13.23 6.52 21.35
C ALA A 59 11.70 6.39 21.31
N ALA A 60 11.08 6.71 20.16
CA ALA A 60 9.63 6.64 20.02
C ALA A 60 9.25 6.11 18.63
N LEU A 61 8.09 5.45 18.57
CA LEU A 61 7.48 4.94 17.34
C LEU A 61 6.09 5.53 17.17
N TRP A 62 5.86 6.29 16.10
CA TRP A 62 4.54 6.71 15.66
C TRP A 62 3.96 5.66 14.71
N THR A 63 2.70 5.30 14.93
CA THR A 63 1.96 4.45 13.99
C THR A 63 0.48 4.77 14.06
N ASP A 64 -0.29 4.38 13.03
CA ASP A 64 -1.72 4.66 12.94
C ASP A 64 -2.60 3.61 13.64
N SER A 65 -3.90 3.86 13.67
CA SER A 65 -4.89 3.08 14.42
C SER A 65 -4.98 1.59 14.02
N ARG A 66 -4.51 1.21 12.84
CA ARG A 66 -4.47 -0.19 12.39
C ARG A 66 -3.50 -1.03 13.23
N TYR A 67 -2.48 -0.39 13.79
CA TYR A 67 -1.35 -1.05 14.44
C TYR A 67 -1.22 -0.77 15.94
N PHE A 68 -2.09 0.01 16.58
CA PHE A 68 -1.92 0.36 18.00
C PHE A 68 -1.73 -0.86 18.89
N ILE A 69 -2.57 -1.88 18.71
CA ILE A 69 -2.53 -3.11 19.55
C ILE A 69 -1.25 -3.90 19.24
N ALA A 70 -0.92 -4.11 17.97
CA ALA A 70 0.28 -4.84 17.56
C ALA A 70 1.57 -4.14 18.02
N ALA A 71 1.64 -2.81 17.86
CA ALA A 71 2.80 -2.03 18.29
C ALA A 71 2.94 -2.03 19.82
N GLU A 72 1.85 -1.94 20.57
CA GLU A 72 1.88 -2.01 22.04
C GLU A 72 2.47 -3.35 22.54
N GLN A 73 2.16 -4.45 21.85
CA GLN A 73 2.72 -5.77 22.15
C GLN A 73 4.18 -5.91 21.72
N GLN A 74 4.52 -5.48 20.50
CA GLN A 74 5.85 -5.69 19.92
C GLN A 74 6.91 -4.77 20.52
N LEU A 75 6.54 -3.60 21.04
CA LEU A 75 7.46 -2.68 21.69
C LEU A 75 7.73 -3.00 23.17
N GLN A 76 7.04 -3.99 23.75
CA GLN A 76 7.29 -4.39 25.13
C GLN A 76 8.74 -4.85 25.33
N GLY A 77 9.41 -4.30 26.35
CA GLY A 77 10.81 -4.59 26.64
C GLY A 77 11.83 -3.94 25.71
N THR A 78 11.39 -3.13 24.74
CA THR A 78 12.26 -2.29 23.90
C THR A 78 12.40 -0.88 24.47
N PRO A 79 13.39 -0.07 24.06
CA PRO A 79 13.49 1.32 24.47
C PRO A 79 12.46 2.26 23.82
N PHE A 80 11.64 1.76 22.90
CA PHE A 80 10.69 2.58 22.14
C PHE A 80 9.38 2.81 22.88
N ARG A 81 8.94 4.08 22.93
CA ARG A 81 7.61 4.46 23.38
C ARG A 81 6.66 4.48 22.18
N LEU A 82 5.45 3.91 22.35
CA LEU A 82 4.40 4.00 21.35
C LEU A 82 3.76 5.40 21.36
N MET A 83 3.74 6.04 20.21
CA MET A 83 3.01 7.27 19.91
C MET A 83 1.83 6.94 18.98
N LYS A 84 0.59 7.00 19.52
CA LYS A 84 -0.65 6.69 18.79
C LYS A 84 -1.01 7.86 17.88
N ASP A 85 -0.53 7.84 16.63
CA ASP A 85 -0.67 8.93 15.68
C ASP A 85 -2.14 9.31 15.44
N GLY A 86 -2.43 10.63 15.37
CA GLY A 86 -3.79 11.17 15.20
C GLY A 86 -4.66 11.13 16.47
N MET A 87 -4.18 10.58 17.60
CA MET A 87 -4.94 10.58 18.84
C MET A 87 -4.71 11.86 19.65
N GLN A 88 -5.78 12.32 20.30
CA GLN A 88 -5.70 13.50 21.17
C GLN A 88 -4.64 13.34 22.26
N GLY A 89 -3.74 14.31 22.38
CA GLY A 89 -2.65 14.31 23.36
C GLY A 89 -1.37 13.64 22.88
N THR A 90 -1.35 13.00 21.70
CA THR A 90 -0.13 12.49 21.08
C THR A 90 0.53 13.61 20.28
N PRO A 91 1.78 14.00 20.59
CA PRO A 91 2.49 15.01 19.81
C PRO A 91 2.85 14.47 18.41
N THR A 92 2.89 15.34 17.40
CA THR A 92 3.52 15.00 16.11
C THR A 92 5.03 14.80 16.31
N ILE A 93 5.70 14.18 15.33
CA ILE A 93 7.16 14.01 15.34
C ILE A 93 7.84 15.38 15.51
N ALA A 94 7.41 16.38 14.76
CA ALA A 94 7.95 17.74 14.85
C ALA A 94 7.74 18.35 16.25
N GLN A 95 6.53 18.29 16.80
CA GLN A 95 6.23 18.79 18.14
C GLN A 95 7.10 18.11 19.20
N TRP A 96 7.27 16.79 19.08
CA TRP A 96 8.11 16.04 20.01
C TRP A 96 9.58 16.44 19.91
N LEU A 97 10.14 16.56 18.70
CA LEU A 97 11.51 17.00 18.47
C LEU A 97 11.73 18.43 18.97
N CYS A 98 10.82 19.37 18.66
CA CYS A 98 10.90 20.75 19.16
C CYS A 98 10.86 20.86 20.69
N SER A 99 10.16 19.94 21.36
CA SER A 99 10.10 19.91 22.83
C SER A 99 11.28 19.22 23.49
N THR A 100 12.00 18.38 22.74
CA THR A 100 13.07 17.51 23.27
C THR A 100 14.47 18.02 22.93
N LEU A 101 14.66 18.63 21.75
CA LEU A 101 15.96 19.03 21.24
C LEU A 101 16.22 20.54 21.46
N PRO A 102 17.46 20.92 21.77
CA PRO A 102 17.85 22.33 21.84
C PRO A 102 17.86 22.98 20.45
N SER A 103 17.68 24.31 20.42
CA SER A 103 17.87 25.09 19.19
C SER A 103 19.30 24.93 18.63
N GLY A 104 19.42 24.91 17.32
CA GLY A 104 20.68 24.63 16.62
C GLY A 104 20.97 23.14 16.40
N SER A 105 20.11 22.25 16.90
CA SER A 105 20.23 20.80 16.67
C SER A 105 20.07 20.43 15.20
N ARG A 106 20.64 19.28 14.82
CA ARG A 106 20.46 18.65 13.50
C ARG A 106 19.81 17.28 13.65
N VAL A 107 18.82 17.00 12.80
CA VAL A 107 18.12 15.71 12.71
C VAL A 107 18.47 15.02 11.40
N GLY A 108 18.93 13.77 11.48
CA GLY A 108 19.25 12.97 10.30
C GLY A 108 18.03 12.27 9.71
N MET A 109 17.95 12.22 8.40
CA MET A 109 17.02 11.41 7.61
C MET A 109 17.73 10.92 6.35
N ASP A 110 17.38 9.74 5.84
CA ASP A 110 17.88 9.31 4.54
C ASP A 110 17.02 9.91 3.41
N GLY A 111 17.63 10.74 2.57
CA GLY A 111 16.97 11.41 1.45
C GLY A 111 16.42 10.47 0.37
N TRP A 112 16.91 9.22 0.31
CA TRP A 112 16.39 8.22 -0.62
C TRP A 112 15.05 7.61 -0.19
N VAL A 113 14.76 7.56 1.11
CA VAL A 113 13.54 6.92 1.62
C VAL A 113 12.53 7.92 2.19
N ASN A 114 12.75 9.21 2.00
CA ASN A 114 11.85 10.26 2.46
C ASN A 114 11.36 11.11 1.29
N THR A 115 10.05 11.32 1.20
CA THR A 115 9.43 12.11 0.13
C THR A 115 9.73 13.59 0.26
N ILE A 116 9.70 14.30 -0.87
CA ILE A 116 9.90 15.76 -0.91
C ILE A 116 8.91 16.46 0.01
N ASP A 117 7.62 16.09 -0.03
CA ASP A 117 6.59 16.71 0.80
C ASP A 117 6.77 16.43 2.29
N SER A 118 7.15 15.21 2.67
CA SER A 118 7.35 14.86 4.08
C SER A 118 8.49 15.65 4.69
N VAL A 119 9.60 15.79 3.97
CA VAL A 119 10.77 16.55 4.42
C VAL A 119 10.43 18.04 4.50
N ARG A 120 9.85 18.63 3.46
CA ARG A 120 9.46 20.05 3.45
C ARG A 120 8.44 20.39 4.55
N SER A 121 7.53 19.47 4.87
CA SER A 121 6.59 19.67 5.97
C SER A 121 7.30 19.67 7.30
N LEU A 122 8.18 18.71 7.52
CA LEU A 122 8.97 18.61 8.75
C LEU A 122 9.92 19.80 8.91
N GLU A 123 10.63 20.20 7.84
CA GLU A 123 11.50 21.39 7.85
C GLU A 123 10.76 22.64 8.32
N ARG A 124 9.59 22.92 7.72
CA ARG A 124 8.78 24.10 8.10
C ARG A 124 8.36 24.10 9.58
N GLU A 125 8.07 22.92 10.13
CA GLU A 125 7.68 22.81 11.53
C GLU A 125 8.89 22.94 12.48
N LEU A 126 10.06 22.43 12.09
CA LEU A 126 11.31 22.48 12.88
C LEU A 126 12.00 23.84 12.81
N ASP A 127 11.86 24.58 11.73
CA ASP A 127 12.51 25.86 11.47
C ASP A 127 12.22 26.90 12.59
N ALA A 128 10.99 26.90 13.10
CA ALA A 128 10.59 27.77 14.20
C ALA A 128 11.38 27.53 15.50
N SER A 129 11.96 26.34 15.66
CA SER A 129 12.81 25.96 16.82
C SER A 129 14.31 26.01 16.48
N GLY A 130 14.68 26.39 15.25
CA GLY A 130 16.06 26.43 14.79
C GLY A 130 16.68 25.03 14.65
N ILE A 131 15.90 24.00 14.34
CA ILE A 131 16.36 22.62 14.15
C ILE A 131 16.48 22.35 12.65
N GLY A 132 17.69 21.96 12.20
CA GLY A 132 17.97 21.63 10.80
C GLY A 132 17.81 20.14 10.49
N ILE A 133 17.62 19.81 9.21
CA ILE A 133 17.59 18.42 8.71
C ILE A 133 18.82 18.13 7.86
N ASP A 134 19.38 16.93 8.02
CA ASP A 134 20.47 16.37 7.21
C ASP A 134 19.98 15.13 6.47
N LEU A 135 19.90 15.21 5.13
CA LEU A 135 19.40 14.15 4.25
C LEU A 135 20.50 13.27 3.65
N SER A 136 21.76 13.51 3.99
CA SER A 136 22.91 12.91 3.31
C SER A 136 23.32 11.54 3.87
N LEU A 137 22.71 11.06 4.94
CA LEU A 137 23.18 9.93 5.72
C LEU A 137 22.24 8.73 5.67
N ASP A 138 22.81 7.53 5.47
CA ASP A 138 22.17 6.23 5.71
C ASP A 138 22.94 5.48 6.81
N PRO A 139 22.49 5.51 8.08
CA PRO A 139 23.16 4.77 9.16
C PRO A 139 23.09 3.25 8.95
N CYS A 140 22.10 2.73 8.22
CA CYS A 140 21.96 1.30 7.97
C CYS A 140 23.12 0.74 7.14
N SER A 141 23.71 1.53 6.27
CA SER A 141 24.88 1.12 5.48
C SER A 141 26.10 0.76 6.34
N GLN A 142 26.20 1.33 7.55
CA GLN A 142 27.31 1.11 8.47
C GLN A 142 26.94 0.21 9.66
N LEU A 143 25.71 0.31 10.15
CA LEU A 143 25.29 -0.32 11.40
C LEU A 143 24.57 -1.65 11.20
N TRP A 144 23.91 -1.84 10.06
CA TRP A 144 23.16 -3.06 9.78
C TRP A 144 24.02 -4.06 9.00
N THR A 145 24.88 -4.76 9.71
CA THR A 145 25.87 -5.70 9.12
C THR A 145 25.23 -6.86 8.36
N GLU A 146 24.03 -7.29 8.77
CA GLU A 146 23.27 -8.37 8.12
C GLU A 146 22.14 -7.82 7.24
N ARG A 147 22.31 -6.58 6.72
CA ARG A 147 21.29 -5.98 5.84
C ARG A 147 21.08 -6.86 4.63
N PRO A 148 19.82 -7.29 4.36
CA PRO A 148 19.51 -8.04 3.16
C PRO A 148 19.99 -7.30 1.90
N THR A 149 20.36 -8.03 0.85
CA THR A 149 20.71 -7.43 -0.44
C THR A 149 19.50 -6.79 -1.09
N VAL A 150 19.73 -5.82 -1.98
CA VAL A 150 18.67 -5.33 -2.88
C VAL A 150 18.19 -6.52 -3.72
N PRO A 151 16.88 -6.74 -3.86
CA PRO A 151 16.35 -7.88 -4.62
C PRO A 151 16.82 -7.88 -6.07
N ASP A 152 17.13 -9.08 -6.57
CA ASP A 152 17.58 -9.32 -7.93
C ASP A 152 16.73 -10.36 -8.68
N ASN A 153 15.47 -10.57 -8.24
CA ASN A 153 14.55 -11.52 -8.86
C ASN A 153 14.30 -11.18 -10.34
N PRO A 154 14.08 -12.18 -11.20
CA PRO A 154 13.82 -11.96 -12.62
C PRO A 154 12.58 -11.08 -12.88
N VAL A 155 12.69 -10.22 -13.86
CA VAL A 155 11.56 -9.47 -14.43
C VAL A 155 10.95 -10.30 -15.55
N VAL A 156 9.61 -10.33 -15.60
CA VAL A 156 8.85 -11.11 -16.58
C VAL A 156 7.86 -10.23 -17.34
N LEU A 157 7.53 -10.62 -18.56
CA LEU A 157 6.51 -9.96 -19.37
C LEU A 157 5.11 -10.18 -18.78
N HIS A 158 4.32 -9.13 -18.80
CA HIS A 158 2.87 -9.21 -18.60
C HIS A 158 2.19 -9.12 -19.97
N PRO A 159 1.72 -10.27 -20.53
CA PRO A 159 1.24 -10.35 -21.90
C PRO A 159 0.10 -9.37 -22.23
N ILE A 160 0.05 -8.94 -23.49
CA ILE A 160 -0.97 -8.01 -24.00
C ILE A 160 -2.40 -8.55 -23.85
N GLU A 161 -2.58 -9.87 -23.86
CA GLU A 161 -3.87 -10.54 -23.62
C GLU A 161 -4.44 -10.26 -22.24
N PHE A 162 -3.59 -9.85 -21.25
CA PHE A 162 -3.98 -9.47 -19.90
C PHE A 162 -3.89 -7.95 -19.68
N SER A 163 -2.88 -7.28 -20.24
CA SER A 163 -2.68 -5.84 -20.08
C SER A 163 -3.59 -4.99 -20.97
N GLY A 164 -3.96 -5.49 -22.15
CA GLY A 164 -4.89 -4.86 -23.09
C GLY A 164 -4.38 -3.60 -23.80
N GLU A 165 -3.19 -3.09 -23.47
CA GLU A 165 -2.60 -1.89 -24.07
C GLU A 165 -1.07 -2.03 -24.10
N GLU A 166 -0.46 -1.71 -25.24
CA GLU A 166 1.00 -1.73 -25.42
C GLU A 166 1.69 -0.63 -24.61
N SER A 167 2.92 -0.89 -24.15
CA SER A 167 3.72 0.09 -23.42
C SER A 167 3.98 1.37 -24.21
N SER A 168 4.23 1.26 -25.51
CA SER A 168 4.40 2.42 -26.39
C SER A 168 3.19 3.34 -26.43
N HIS A 169 1.96 2.79 -26.41
CA HIS A 169 0.72 3.58 -26.33
C HIS A 169 0.57 4.25 -24.96
N LYS A 170 0.85 3.55 -23.87
CA LYS A 170 0.84 4.12 -22.51
C LYS A 170 1.84 5.27 -22.40
N LEU A 171 3.05 5.13 -22.97
CA LEU A 171 4.05 6.19 -23.02
C LEU A 171 3.58 7.40 -23.84
N GLN A 172 2.88 7.19 -24.96
CA GLN A 172 2.30 8.29 -25.75
C GLN A 172 1.24 9.05 -24.93
N ARG A 173 0.36 8.34 -24.22
CA ARG A 173 -0.63 8.96 -23.32
C ARG A 173 0.04 9.76 -22.20
N LEU A 174 1.11 9.22 -21.61
CA LEU A 174 1.91 9.90 -20.59
C LEU A 174 2.53 11.19 -21.15
N ARG A 175 3.19 11.13 -22.31
CA ARG A 175 3.78 12.31 -22.98
C ARG A 175 2.72 13.37 -23.30
N HIS A 176 1.54 12.96 -23.74
CA HIS A 176 0.43 13.90 -23.98
C HIS A 176 -0.01 14.60 -22.69
N ALA A 177 -0.13 13.87 -21.58
CA ALA A 177 -0.48 14.45 -20.29
C ALA A 177 0.61 15.40 -19.75
N LEU A 178 1.89 15.03 -19.89
CA LEU A 178 3.02 15.89 -19.54
C LEU A 178 2.99 17.20 -20.33
N SER A 179 2.81 17.13 -21.65
CA SER A 179 2.73 18.30 -22.53
C SER A 179 1.56 19.21 -22.12
N ALA A 180 0.41 18.67 -21.78
CA ALA A 180 -0.75 19.45 -21.32
C ALA A 180 -0.48 20.21 -20.01
N LEU A 181 0.44 19.71 -19.18
CA LEU A 181 0.89 20.34 -17.92
C LEU A 181 2.13 21.22 -18.13
N GLY A 182 2.63 21.35 -19.36
CA GLY A 182 3.84 22.09 -19.67
C GLY A 182 5.11 21.49 -19.08
N ALA A 183 5.17 20.18 -18.96
CA ALA A 183 6.35 19.44 -18.53
C ALA A 183 7.00 18.70 -19.72
N ASP A 184 8.33 18.68 -19.77
CA ASP A 184 9.12 18.05 -20.83
C ASP A 184 9.50 16.60 -20.50
N GLY A 185 9.31 16.20 -19.25
CA GLY A 185 9.57 14.84 -18.79
C GLY A 185 9.05 14.58 -17.38
N THR A 186 9.23 13.34 -16.91
CA THR A 186 8.91 12.91 -15.53
C THR A 186 9.81 11.77 -15.09
N VAL A 187 10.03 11.66 -13.78
CA VAL A 187 10.61 10.47 -13.15
C VAL A 187 9.49 9.69 -12.48
N VAL A 188 9.21 8.49 -12.98
CA VAL A 188 8.25 7.58 -12.36
C VAL A 188 8.99 6.75 -11.32
N SER A 189 8.68 6.97 -10.04
CA SER A 189 9.35 6.35 -8.89
C SER A 189 8.58 5.14 -8.36
N GLN A 190 7.25 5.15 -8.41
CA GLN A 190 6.42 4.09 -7.86
C GLN A 190 6.52 2.81 -8.70
N LEU A 191 6.84 1.69 -8.03
CA LEU A 191 7.14 0.42 -8.69
C LEU A 191 5.95 -0.14 -9.49
N ASP A 192 4.74 0.04 -8.98
CA ASP A 192 3.51 -0.41 -9.65
C ASP A 192 3.18 0.45 -10.88
N GLU A 193 3.52 1.74 -10.87
CA GLU A 193 3.38 2.60 -12.04
C GLU A 193 4.37 2.22 -13.14
N VAL A 194 5.64 1.95 -12.77
CA VAL A 194 6.66 1.44 -13.72
C VAL A 194 6.21 0.10 -14.30
N ALA A 195 5.79 -0.84 -13.45
CA ALA A 195 5.35 -2.17 -13.86
C ALA A 195 4.13 -2.11 -14.78
N TRP A 196 3.18 -1.20 -14.52
CA TRP A 196 2.01 -0.99 -15.37
C TRP A 196 2.38 -0.37 -16.72
N LEU A 197 3.18 0.70 -16.71
CA LEU A 197 3.61 1.38 -17.96
C LEU A 197 4.37 0.43 -18.87
N MET A 198 5.25 -0.39 -18.32
CA MET A 198 6.15 -1.27 -19.08
C MET A 198 5.56 -2.64 -19.38
N ASN A 199 4.34 -2.97 -18.93
CA ASN A 199 3.78 -4.32 -19.01
C ASN A 199 4.75 -5.38 -18.49
N LEU A 200 5.43 -5.09 -17.39
CA LEU A 200 6.38 -5.97 -16.74
C LEU A 200 5.94 -6.29 -15.32
N ARG A 201 6.34 -7.45 -14.83
CA ARG A 201 6.13 -7.87 -13.44
C ARG A 201 7.42 -8.44 -12.87
N GLY A 202 7.51 -8.46 -11.54
CA GLY A 202 8.61 -9.05 -10.80
C GLY A 202 8.14 -9.61 -9.47
N SER A 203 9.06 -9.95 -8.59
CA SER A 203 8.77 -10.49 -7.25
C SER A 203 9.71 -9.92 -6.18
N ASP A 204 10.11 -8.67 -6.34
CA ASP A 204 11.03 -8.01 -5.40
C ASP A 204 10.35 -7.58 -4.10
N VAL A 205 9.04 -7.40 -4.14
CA VAL A 205 8.23 -7.02 -3.00
C VAL A 205 7.25 -8.14 -2.68
N HIS A 206 7.19 -8.54 -1.43
CA HIS A 206 6.27 -9.58 -0.96
C HIS A 206 4.81 -9.24 -1.35
N CYS A 207 4.09 -10.18 -1.88
CA CYS A 207 2.70 -10.08 -2.35
C CYS A 207 2.45 -9.10 -3.52
N ASN A 208 3.42 -8.26 -3.89
CA ASN A 208 3.27 -7.29 -4.97
C ASN A 208 4.11 -7.70 -6.18
N PRO A 209 3.51 -7.90 -7.36
CA PRO A 209 4.24 -8.36 -8.54
C PRO A 209 4.99 -7.22 -9.24
N VAL A 210 5.87 -6.55 -8.51
CA VAL A 210 6.67 -5.41 -8.94
C VAL A 210 8.17 -5.69 -8.81
N PHE A 211 8.99 -4.82 -9.38
CA PHE A 211 10.43 -4.94 -9.37
C PHE A 211 11.10 -3.58 -9.16
N VAL A 212 12.21 -3.58 -8.44
CA VAL A 212 13.00 -2.37 -8.11
C VAL A 212 13.52 -1.73 -9.39
N SER A 213 13.02 -0.53 -9.69
CA SER A 213 13.34 0.21 -10.91
C SER A 213 12.84 1.65 -10.85
N TYR A 214 13.42 2.51 -11.70
CA TYR A 214 12.88 3.83 -12.02
C TYR A 214 12.63 3.94 -13.53
N LEU A 215 11.72 4.81 -13.93
CA LEU A 215 11.51 5.12 -15.33
C LEU A 215 11.60 6.64 -15.53
N LEU A 216 12.59 7.07 -16.32
CA LEU A 216 12.70 8.45 -16.79
C LEU A 216 12.05 8.54 -18.17
N VAL A 217 11.04 9.39 -18.32
CA VAL A 217 10.35 9.63 -19.59
C VAL A 217 10.51 11.09 -19.99
N THR A 218 11.02 11.32 -21.18
CA THR A 218 11.00 12.64 -21.85
C THR A 218 10.11 12.58 -23.08
N MET A 219 9.97 13.69 -23.79
CA MET A 219 9.20 13.72 -25.04
C MET A 219 9.77 12.78 -26.11
N GLN A 220 11.08 12.50 -26.09
CA GLN A 220 11.78 11.67 -27.08
C GLN A 220 12.21 10.32 -26.57
N ARG A 221 12.56 10.20 -25.28
CA ARG A 221 13.17 9.00 -24.69
C ARG A 221 12.32 8.42 -23.58
N ALA A 222 12.46 7.13 -23.37
CA ALA A 222 12.03 6.43 -22.15
C ALA A 222 13.18 5.52 -21.72
N ILE A 223 13.65 5.66 -20.47
CA ILE A 223 14.82 4.95 -19.94
C ILE A 223 14.40 4.23 -18.66
N LEU A 224 14.44 2.91 -18.69
CA LEU A 224 14.20 2.06 -17.54
C LEU A 224 15.52 1.81 -16.81
N PHE A 225 15.61 2.29 -15.57
CA PHE A 225 16.73 2.02 -14.66
C PHE A 225 16.43 0.79 -13.82
N VAL A 226 17.13 -0.29 -14.07
CA VAL A 226 16.92 -1.59 -13.44
C VAL A 226 18.24 -2.35 -13.36
N ASN A 227 18.39 -3.28 -12.41
CA ASN A 227 19.56 -4.16 -12.40
C ASN A 227 19.54 -5.02 -13.70
N PRO A 228 20.56 -4.91 -14.60
CA PRO A 228 20.56 -5.61 -15.88
C PRO A 228 20.48 -7.14 -15.77
N ALA A 229 20.92 -7.71 -14.65
CA ALA A 229 20.87 -9.16 -14.41
C ALA A 229 19.43 -9.72 -14.30
N LYS A 230 18.46 -8.85 -14.00
CA LYS A 230 17.04 -9.23 -13.89
C LYS A 230 16.32 -9.37 -15.23
N LEU A 231 16.90 -8.86 -16.31
CA LEU A 231 16.28 -8.81 -17.63
C LEU A 231 16.72 -10.02 -18.46
N GLY A 232 15.78 -10.89 -18.78
CA GLY A 232 15.96 -11.93 -19.82
C GLY A 232 16.00 -11.33 -21.22
N ASP A 233 16.41 -12.13 -22.20
CA ASP A 233 16.51 -11.68 -23.61
C ASP A 233 15.13 -11.28 -24.16
N ASP A 234 14.08 -12.01 -23.80
CA ASP A 234 12.69 -11.73 -24.15
C ASP A 234 12.21 -10.35 -23.66
N VAL A 235 12.56 -10.01 -22.40
CA VAL A 235 12.23 -8.70 -21.82
C VAL A 235 13.02 -7.58 -22.50
N ARG A 236 14.31 -7.81 -22.80
CA ARG A 236 15.16 -6.84 -23.53
C ARG A 236 14.64 -6.57 -24.93
N GLU A 237 14.31 -7.62 -25.68
CA GLU A 237 13.74 -7.53 -27.00
C GLU A 237 12.40 -6.78 -26.99
N TYR A 238 11.52 -7.12 -26.03
CA TYR A 238 10.26 -6.42 -25.86
C TYR A 238 10.47 -4.93 -25.59
N LEU A 239 11.30 -4.54 -24.62
CA LEU A 239 11.55 -3.15 -24.27
C LEU A 239 12.11 -2.37 -25.46
N ALA A 240 13.07 -2.95 -26.20
CA ALA A 240 13.62 -2.34 -27.40
C ALA A 240 12.52 -2.13 -28.47
N GLY A 241 11.64 -3.12 -28.67
CA GLY A 241 10.48 -3.03 -29.56
C GLY A 241 9.46 -1.96 -29.16
N GLN A 242 9.37 -1.64 -27.87
CA GLN A 242 8.52 -0.57 -27.34
C GLN A 242 9.22 0.80 -27.32
N GLY A 243 10.47 0.91 -27.77
CA GLY A 243 11.26 2.14 -27.77
C GLY A 243 11.75 2.56 -26.38
N VAL A 244 12.00 1.61 -25.50
CA VAL A 244 12.49 1.82 -24.13
C VAL A 244 13.95 1.40 -24.04
N GLU A 245 14.79 2.33 -23.61
CA GLU A 245 16.20 2.08 -23.30
C GLU A 245 16.33 1.51 -21.88
N THR A 246 17.38 0.74 -21.63
CA THR A 246 17.67 0.22 -20.27
C THR A 246 19.03 0.70 -19.80
N MET A 247 19.11 1.10 -18.51
CA MET A 247 20.34 1.47 -17.82
C MET A 247 20.42 0.79 -16.47
N PRO A 248 21.62 0.60 -15.90
CA PRO A 248 21.78 0.12 -14.53
C PRO A 248 21.01 0.99 -13.54
N TYR A 249 20.39 0.37 -12.54
CA TYR A 249 19.62 1.07 -11.49
C TYR A 249 20.43 2.17 -10.80
N ALA A 250 21.72 1.90 -10.56
CA ALA A 250 22.62 2.84 -9.88
C ALA A 250 22.98 4.08 -10.71
N ASP A 251 22.69 4.07 -12.03
CA ASP A 251 23.04 5.17 -12.93
C ASP A 251 21.99 6.29 -12.95
N LEU A 252 20.84 6.12 -12.27
CA LEU A 252 19.81 7.16 -12.18
C LEU A 252 20.36 8.52 -11.71
N PRO A 253 21.16 8.64 -10.63
CA PRO A 253 21.71 9.93 -10.22
C PRO A 253 22.51 10.62 -11.31
N HIS A 254 23.31 9.89 -12.05
CA HIS A 254 24.10 10.42 -13.15
C HIS A 254 23.20 10.92 -14.29
N ALA A 255 22.21 10.13 -14.69
CA ALA A 255 21.25 10.52 -15.72
C ALA A 255 20.43 11.77 -15.33
N LEU A 256 20.09 11.92 -14.06
CA LEU A 256 19.41 13.11 -13.55
C LEU A 256 20.31 14.35 -13.57
N GLN A 257 21.60 14.23 -13.23
CA GLN A 257 22.56 15.33 -13.33
C GLN A 257 22.78 15.78 -14.79
N GLU A 258 22.66 14.84 -15.71
CA GLU A 258 22.77 15.10 -17.15
C GLU A 258 21.44 15.47 -17.83
N TYR A 259 20.35 15.61 -17.06
CA TYR A 259 19.04 16.00 -17.59
C TYR A 259 19.12 17.39 -18.24
N ARG A 260 18.74 17.50 -19.50
CA ARG A 260 18.87 18.74 -20.30
C ARG A 260 17.55 19.31 -20.78
N GLU A 261 16.43 18.61 -20.52
CA GLU A 261 15.11 19.12 -20.84
C GLU A 261 14.78 20.34 -19.94
N GLY A 262 13.93 21.22 -20.42
CA GLY A 262 13.63 22.49 -19.72
C GLY A 262 12.87 22.31 -18.40
N SER A 263 12.09 21.23 -18.31
CA SER A 263 11.24 20.99 -17.14
C SER A 263 11.01 19.51 -16.86
N VAL A 264 10.74 19.17 -15.60
CA VAL A 264 10.38 17.82 -15.15
C VAL A 264 9.18 17.87 -14.21
N LEU A 265 8.20 16.98 -14.43
CA LEU A 265 7.10 16.78 -13.49
C LEU A 265 7.54 15.81 -12.39
N LEU A 266 7.35 16.20 -11.15
CA LEU A 266 7.54 15.36 -9.97
C LEU A 266 6.28 15.38 -9.11
N ASP A 267 5.82 14.19 -8.71
CA ASP A 267 4.86 14.04 -7.62
C ASP A 267 5.62 14.09 -6.30
N THR A 268 5.58 15.22 -5.63
CA THR A 268 6.34 15.48 -4.40
C THR A 268 5.90 14.60 -3.23
N SER A 269 4.70 14.02 -3.31
CA SER A 269 4.18 13.09 -2.30
C SER A 269 4.69 11.66 -2.44
N SER A 270 5.25 11.30 -3.61
CA SER A 270 5.74 9.94 -3.92
C SER A 270 7.14 9.90 -4.53
N THR A 271 7.79 11.06 -4.68
CA THR A 271 9.17 11.17 -5.15
C THR A 271 10.10 11.47 -3.97
N ASN A 272 11.20 10.73 -3.84
CA ASN A 272 12.18 10.94 -2.78
C ASN A 272 13.04 12.20 -3.00
N CYS A 273 13.59 12.75 -1.92
CA CYS A 273 14.34 14.01 -1.94
C CYS A 273 15.60 13.95 -2.81
N ASN A 274 16.25 12.80 -2.90
CA ASN A 274 17.50 12.68 -3.66
C ASN A 274 17.26 12.83 -5.15
N ILE A 275 16.15 12.37 -5.70
CA ILE A 275 15.79 12.62 -7.10
C ILE A 275 15.77 14.13 -7.39
N LEU A 276 15.13 14.91 -6.53
CA LEU A 276 15.11 16.37 -6.68
C LEU A 276 16.51 16.98 -6.57
N SER A 277 17.34 16.46 -5.65
CA SER A 277 18.69 17.01 -5.39
C SER A 277 19.68 16.80 -6.54
N TYR A 278 19.50 15.74 -7.35
CA TYR A 278 20.35 15.44 -8.50
C TYR A 278 19.97 16.20 -9.76
N LEU A 279 18.78 16.76 -9.84
CA LEU A 279 18.36 17.53 -11.02
C LEU A 279 19.11 18.86 -11.10
N PRO A 280 19.49 19.31 -12.33
CA PRO A 280 20.14 20.61 -12.52
C PRO A 280 19.26 21.76 -11.98
N LYS A 281 19.87 22.73 -11.32
CA LYS A 281 19.16 23.91 -10.80
C LYS A 281 18.45 24.74 -11.89
N THR A 282 18.85 24.55 -13.15
CA THR A 282 18.23 25.17 -14.33
C THR A 282 16.96 24.45 -14.76
N CYS A 283 16.73 23.22 -14.32
CA CYS A 283 15.54 22.45 -14.63
C CYS A 283 14.34 23.01 -13.82
N ARG A 284 13.27 23.38 -14.51
CA ARG A 284 12.03 23.82 -13.84
C ARG A 284 11.25 22.61 -13.34
N ILE A 285 10.98 22.57 -12.04
CA ILE A 285 10.15 21.51 -11.44
C ILE A 285 8.68 21.89 -11.60
N VAL A 286 7.90 20.98 -12.19
CA VAL A 286 6.44 21.02 -12.27
C VAL A 286 5.91 20.09 -11.17
N GLU A 287 5.50 20.65 -10.05
CA GLU A 287 4.94 19.86 -8.94
C GLU A 287 3.49 19.54 -9.25
N HIS A 288 3.19 18.25 -9.43
CA HIS A 288 1.86 17.77 -9.75
C HIS A 288 1.74 16.30 -9.32
N PRO A 289 0.57 15.85 -8.81
CA PRO A 289 0.34 14.43 -8.56
C PRO A 289 0.64 13.57 -9.79
N SER A 290 1.03 12.32 -9.57
CA SER A 290 1.33 11.41 -10.68
C SER A 290 0.21 11.38 -11.71
N VAL A 291 0.56 11.55 -12.99
CA VAL A 291 -0.37 11.41 -14.11
C VAL A 291 -0.57 9.94 -14.52
N VAL A 292 0.32 9.05 -14.06
CA VAL A 292 0.23 7.60 -14.31
C VAL A 292 -0.81 6.95 -13.41
N SER A 293 -0.86 7.34 -12.13
CA SER A 293 -1.79 6.79 -11.14
C SER A 293 -3.26 6.82 -11.61
N PRO A 294 -3.83 7.95 -12.08
CA PRO A 294 -5.21 7.96 -12.61
C PRO A 294 -5.36 7.19 -13.93
N MET A 295 -4.31 7.07 -14.76
CA MET A 295 -4.36 6.26 -15.99
C MET A 295 -4.49 4.78 -15.67
N LYS A 296 -3.72 4.30 -14.68
CA LYS A 296 -3.72 2.92 -14.18
C LYS A 296 -4.98 2.58 -13.42
N ALA A 297 -5.53 3.53 -12.66
CA ALA A 297 -6.74 3.34 -11.85
C ALA A 297 -7.98 3.04 -12.70
N VAL A 298 -8.11 3.64 -13.89
CA VAL A 298 -9.21 3.38 -14.82
C VAL A 298 -8.83 2.20 -15.71
N LYS A 299 -9.38 1.03 -15.40
CA LYS A 299 -9.09 -0.24 -16.07
C LYS A 299 -9.68 -0.24 -17.48
N ASN A 300 -8.91 -0.74 -18.44
CA ASN A 300 -9.41 -1.01 -19.78
C ASN A 300 -10.32 -2.25 -19.79
N GLU A 301 -11.00 -2.52 -20.92
CA GLU A 301 -11.93 -3.64 -21.00
C GLU A 301 -11.26 -5.00 -20.78
N THR A 302 -10.01 -5.16 -21.15
CA THR A 302 -9.26 -6.41 -20.95
C THR A 302 -8.96 -6.62 -19.47
N GLU A 303 -8.47 -5.60 -18.77
CA GLU A 303 -8.25 -5.65 -17.32
C GLU A 303 -9.57 -5.89 -16.56
N ILE A 304 -10.68 -5.25 -16.96
CA ILE A 304 -12.01 -5.49 -16.35
C ILE A 304 -12.46 -6.95 -16.55
N ARG A 305 -12.27 -7.52 -17.74
CA ARG A 305 -12.57 -8.95 -17.98
C ARG A 305 -11.69 -9.83 -17.10
N GLY A 306 -10.39 -9.51 -17.00
CA GLY A 306 -9.45 -10.20 -16.14
C GLY A 306 -9.89 -10.20 -14.68
N PHE A 307 -10.23 -9.04 -14.11
CA PHE A 307 -10.77 -8.93 -12.75
C PHE A 307 -12.01 -9.82 -12.54
N ARG A 308 -12.96 -9.81 -13.47
CA ARG A 308 -14.14 -10.66 -13.36
C ARG A 308 -13.80 -12.16 -13.31
N GLN A 309 -12.84 -12.58 -14.13
CA GLN A 309 -12.38 -13.98 -14.15
C GLN A 309 -11.58 -14.33 -12.88
N ALA A 310 -10.69 -13.44 -12.42
CA ALA A 310 -9.96 -13.62 -11.18
C ALA A 310 -10.92 -13.76 -9.98
N MET A 311 -11.91 -12.88 -9.88
CA MET A 311 -12.92 -12.93 -8.82
C MET A 311 -13.79 -14.19 -8.88
N LEU A 312 -14.09 -14.70 -10.08
CA LEU A 312 -14.84 -15.96 -10.23
C LEU A 312 -14.01 -17.15 -9.72
N ARG A 313 -12.72 -17.23 -10.10
CA ARG A 313 -11.81 -18.30 -9.65
C ARG A 313 -11.60 -18.26 -8.15
N ASP A 314 -11.33 -17.07 -7.61
CA ASP A 314 -11.14 -16.88 -6.18
C ASP A 314 -12.42 -17.16 -5.39
N GLY A 315 -13.57 -16.76 -5.94
CA GLY A 315 -14.88 -17.12 -5.40
C GLY A 315 -15.13 -18.62 -5.31
N VAL A 316 -14.67 -19.41 -6.31
CA VAL A 316 -14.71 -20.88 -6.25
C VAL A 316 -13.81 -21.42 -5.14
N ALA A 317 -12.59 -20.90 -4.99
CA ALA A 317 -11.70 -21.29 -3.90
C ALA A 317 -12.32 -20.95 -2.53
N MET A 318 -12.88 -19.76 -2.38
CA MET A 318 -13.55 -19.32 -1.16
C MET A 318 -14.78 -20.18 -0.82
N VAL A 319 -15.63 -20.53 -1.78
CA VAL A 319 -16.78 -21.40 -1.54
C VAL A 319 -16.36 -22.79 -1.11
N LYS A 320 -15.32 -23.36 -1.74
CA LYS A 320 -14.75 -24.65 -1.31
C LYS A 320 -14.20 -24.57 0.11
N PHE A 321 -13.53 -23.47 0.44
CA PHE A 321 -13.01 -23.22 1.78
C PHE A 321 -14.15 -23.10 2.82
N LEU A 322 -15.17 -22.27 2.58
CA LEU A 322 -16.29 -22.11 3.49
C LEU A 322 -17.07 -23.38 3.73
N ARG A 323 -17.24 -24.22 2.70
CA ARG A 323 -17.88 -25.54 2.82
C ARG A 323 -17.06 -26.49 3.73
N TRP A 324 -15.74 -26.41 3.67
CA TRP A 324 -14.84 -27.24 4.47
C TRP A 324 -14.71 -26.74 5.91
N LEU A 325 -14.64 -25.41 6.12
CA LEU A 325 -14.20 -24.78 7.38
C LEU A 325 -15.05 -25.17 8.60
N VAL A 326 -16.39 -25.01 8.55
CA VAL A 326 -17.24 -25.22 9.72
C VAL A 326 -17.21 -26.68 10.18
N PRO A 327 -17.37 -27.69 9.30
CA PRO A 327 -17.18 -29.09 9.69
C PRO A 327 -15.79 -29.41 10.24
N ALA A 328 -14.73 -28.83 9.68
CA ALA A 328 -13.36 -29.03 10.15
C ALA A 328 -13.16 -28.48 11.57
N VAL A 329 -13.64 -27.27 11.84
CA VAL A 329 -13.59 -26.67 13.19
C VAL A 329 -14.40 -27.47 14.20
N GLN A 330 -15.56 -28.01 13.80
CA GLN A 330 -16.37 -28.88 14.67
C GLN A 330 -15.66 -30.21 15.00
N ALA A 331 -14.88 -30.73 14.05
CA ALA A 331 -14.06 -31.91 14.28
C ALA A 331 -12.85 -31.64 15.20
N GLY A 332 -12.44 -30.40 15.32
CA GLY A 332 -11.31 -29.94 16.14
C GLY A 332 -9.95 -30.04 15.45
N GLY A 333 -8.97 -29.33 15.99
CA GLY A 333 -7.58 -29.36 15.56
C GLY A 333 -7.19 -28.28 14.53
N GLU A 334 -8.14 -27.48 14.05
CA GLU A 334 -7.84 -26.36 13.17
C GLU A 334 -7.36 -25.12 13.96
N THR A 335 -6.42 -24.39 13.37
CA THR A 335 -5.84 -23.15 13.89
C THR A 335 -5.88 -22.04 12.84
N GLU A 336 -5.61 -20.80 13.22
CA GLU A 336 -5.52 -19.66 12.28
C GLU A 336 -4.54 -19.94 11.15
N MET A 337 -3.34 -20.46 11.46
CA MET A 337 -2.35 -20.83 10.45
C MET A 337 -2.75 -22.06 9.62
N SER A 338 -3.50 -23.01 10.18
CA SER A 338 -3.92 -24.19 9.41
C SER A 338 -4.96 -23.84 8.35
N ILE A 339 -5.89 -22.96 8.67
CA ILE A 339 -6.92 -22.50 7.72
C ILE A 339 -6.34 -21.59 6.64
N ASP A 340 -5.34 -20.78 6.96
CA ASP A 340 -4.59 -20.01 5.96
C ASP A 340 -3.94 -20.94 4.93
N ARG A 341 -3.15 -21.92 5.37
CA ARG A 341 -2.56 -22.94 4.47
C ARG A 341 -3.61 -23.65 3.63
N LYS A 342 -4.79 -23.94 4.21
CA LYS A 342 -5.90 -24.55 3.47
C LYS A 342 -6.41 -23.65 2.35
N LEU A 343 -6.65 -22.38 2.65
CA LEU A 343 -7.13 -21.42 1.67
C LEU A 343 -6.10 -21.20 0.56
N TYR A 344 -4.82 -21.04 0.92
CA TYR A 344 -3.72 -20.96 -0.04
C TYR A 344 -3.75 -22.15 -1.03
N SER A 345 -3.87 -23.38 -0.51
CA SER A 345 -3.90 -24.58 -1.36
C SER A 345 -5.07 -24.61 -2.35
N LEU A 346 -6.23 -24.10 -1.95
CA LEU A 346 -7.42 -23.99 -2.80
C LEU A 346 -7.26 -22.91 -3.88
N ARG A 347 -6.63 -21.79 -3.57
CA ARG A 347 -6.28 -20.73 -4.51
C ARG A 347 -5.21 -21.20 -5.50
N ALA A 348 -4.15 -21.83 -5.00
CA ALA A 348 -3.07 -22.37 -5.82
C ALA A 348 -3.52 -23.42 -6.83
N SER A 349 -4.64 -24.10 -6.57
CA SER A 349 -5.26 -25.03 -7.52
C SER A 349 -6.04 -24.35 -8.67
N GLN A 350 -6.21 -23.03 -8.63
CA GLN A 350 -6.94 -22.29 -9.66
C GLN A 350 -6.01 -21.90 -10.82
N PRO A 351 -6.52 -21.86 -12.06
CA PRO A 351 -5.74 -21.37 -13.19
C PRO A 351 -5.24 -19.95 -12.99
N LEU A 352 -4.08 -19.63 -13.54
CA LEU A 352 -3.44 -18.30 -13.51
C LEU A 352 -3.06 -17.79 -12.12
N PHE A 353 -3.19 -18.57 -11.06
CA PHE A 353 -2.70 -18.21 -9.74
C PHE A 353 -1.18 -18.00 -9.78
N ARG A 354 -0.72 -16.93 -9.13
CA ARG A 354 0.69 -16.59 -9.02
C ARG A 354 1.16 -16.57 -7.57
N ASP A 355 0.41 -15.88 -6.70
CA ASP A 355 0.72 -15.77 -5.28
C ASP A 355 -0.50 -15.23 -4.51
N ILE A 356 -0.35 -14.97 -3.21
CA ILE A 356 -1.28 -14.16 -2.41
C ILE A 356 -1.10 -12.67 -2.72
N SER A 357 -2.14 -11.87 -2.55
CA SER A 357 -2.07 -10.41 -2.76
C SER A 357 -1.69 -9.63 -1.50
N PHE A 358 -1.82 -10.25 -0.35
CA PHE A 358 -1.35 -9.82 0.98
C PHE A 358 -1.40 -11.00 1.95
N ASP A 359 -0.67 -10.90 3.07
CA ASP A 359 -0.68 -11.94 4.09
C ASP A 359 -2.07 -12.12 4.68
N THR A 360 -2.53 -13.37 4.76
CA THR A 360 -3.88 -13.69 5.19
C THR A 360 -4.12 -13.26 6.64
N ILE A 361 -5.12 -12.43 6.85
CA ILE A 361 -5.62 -12.07 8.17
C ILE A 361 -6.66 -13.12 8.59
N ALA A 362 -6.27 -14.07 9.40
CA ALA A 362 -7.14 -15.11 9.93
C ALA A 362 -7.33 -14.88 11.44
N GLY A 363 -8.12 -13.87 11.82
CA GLY A 363 -8.27 -13.46 13.22
C GLY A 363 -9.46 -14.14 13.92
N TYR A 364 -9.19 -15.07 14.82
CA TYR A 364 -10.22 -15.69 15.65
C TYR A 364 -10.39 -14.94 16.98
N ALA A 365 -11.63 -14.73 17.39
CA ALA A 365 -12.00 -14.08 18.66
C ALA A 365 -11.28 -12.72 18.84
N ALA A 366 -10.43 -12.55 19.87
CA ALA A 366 -9.72 -11.31 20.16
C ALA A 366 -8.74 -10.89 19.05
N HIS A 367 -8.14 -11.83 18.33
CA HIS A 367 -7.24 -11.54 17.21
C HIS A 367 -7.95 -10.80 16.07
N GLY A 368 -9.24 -11.05 15.87
CA GLY A 368 -10.05 -10.30 14.90
C GLY A 368 -10.20 -8.79 15.23
N ALA A 369 -9.80 -8.33 16.40
CA ALA A 369 -9.76 -6.90 16.74
C ALA A 369 -8.50 -6.19 16.21
N ILE A 370 -7.48 -6.92 15.82
CA ILE A 370 -6.23 -6.39 15.26
C ILE A 370 -6.41 -6.30 13.75
N VAL A 371 -6.46 -5.08 13.20
CA VAL A 371 -6.86 -4.81 11.79
C VAL A 371 -5.97 -5.53 10.78
N HIS A 372 -4.65 -5.51 10.99
CA HIS A 372 -3.65 -6.20 10.18
C HIS A 372 -2.99 -7.30 11.02
N TYR A 373 -3.83 -8.24 11.52
CA TYR A 373 -3.34 -9.39 12.28
C TYR A 373 -2.68 -10.40 11.33
N GLU A 374 -1.53 -10.87 11.72
CA GLU A 374 -0.84 -12.01 11.08
C GLU A 374 -0.58 -13.07 12.15
N ALA A 375 -1.07 -14.28 11.92
CA ALA A 375 -0.85 -15.40 12.82
C ALA A 375 0.60 -15.91 12.68
N THR A 376 1.29 -16.00 13.81
CA THR A 376 2.64 -16.56 13.90
C THR A 376 2.62 -17.84 14.74
N PRO A 377 3.67 -18.67 14.70
CA PRO A 377 3.72 -19.88 15.55
C PRO A 377 3.52 -19.60 17.04
N SER A 378 3.85 -18.39 17.51
CA SER A 378 3.66 -17.98 18.91
C SER A 378 2.28 -17.42 19.23
N THR A 379 1.53 -16.96 18.21
CA THR A 379 0.20 -16.35 18.39
C THR A 379 -0.94 -17.21 17.82
N ASP A 380 -0.62 -18.30 17.10
CA ASP A 380 -1.57 -19.17 16.39
C ASP A 380 -2.67 -19.72 17.33
N ALA A 381 -3.89 -19.23 17.17
CA ALA A 381 -5.01 -19.63 18.03
C ALA A 381 -5.75 -20.85 17.47
N SER A 382 -6.09 -21.78 18.37
CA SER A 382 -6.99 -22.91 18.05
C SER A 382 -8.42 -22.42 17.84
N LEU A 383 -9.03 -22.81 16.73
CA LEU A 383 -10.41 -22.45 16.39
C LEU A 383 -11.40 -23.33 17.18
N MET A 384 -12.38 -22.69 17.78
CA MET A 384 -13.43 -23.36 18.52
C MET A 384 -14.78 -23.18 17.82
N PRO A 385 -15.75 -24.11 17.95
CA PRO A 385 -17.07 -24.01 17.31
C PRO A 385 -17.98 -22.99 18.01
N ARG A 386 -17.53 -21.74 18.13
CA ARG A 386 -18.25 -20.60 18.72
C ARG A 386 -17.69 -19.27 18.21
N GLY A 387 -18.50 -18.22 18.27
CA GLY A 387 -18.08 -16.86 17.94
C GLY A 387 -17.75 -16.69 16.46
N PHE A 388 -16.95 -15.68 16.18
CA PHE A 388 -16.57 -15.31 14.82
C PHE A 388 -15.10 -15.58 14.51
N LEU A 389 -14.87 -15.95 13.26
CA LEU A 389 -13.60 -15.85 12.56
C LEU A 389 -13.68 -14.69 11.57
N LEU A 390 -12.78 -13.74 11.65
CA LEU A 390 -12.49 -12.82 10.56
C LEU A 390 -11.46 -13.47 9.64
N LEU A 391 -11.77 -13.54 8.36
CA LEU A 391 -10.86 -14.00 7.32
C LEU A 391 -10.78 -12.93 6.24
N ASP A 392 -9.64 -12.25 6.15
CA ASP A 392 -9.33 -11.29 5.09
C ASP A 392 -8.12 -11.78 4.29
N SER A 393 -8.25 -11.91 2.99
CA SER A 393 -7.27 -12.59 2.16
C SER A 393 -7.48 -12.30 0.69
N GLY A 394 -6.43 -12.43 -0.09
CA GLY A 394 -6.52 -12.21 -1.52
C GLY A 394 -5.50 -13.02 -2.30
N ALA A 395 -5.57 -12.95 -3.62
CA ALA A 395 -4.66 -13.63 -4.52
C ALA A 395 -4.24 -12.74 -5.69
N GLN A 396 -3.04 -12.96 -6.17
CA GLN A 396 -2.53 -12.48 -7.44
C GLN A 396 -2.82 -13.54 -8.50
N TYR A 397 -3.78 -13.26 -9.38
CA TYR A 397 -3.94 -13.99 -10.65
C TYR A 397 -3.31 -13.18 -11.76
N GLN A 398 -2.78 -13.84 -12.78
CA GLN A 398 -2.11 -13.14 -13.88
C GLN A 398 -3.00 -12.10 -14.60
N ASP A 399 -4.31 -12.25 -14.49
CA ASP A 399 -5.32 -11.36 -15.09
C ASP A 399 -6.05 -10.47 -14.08
N GLY A 400 -5.67 -10.48 -12.79
CA GLY A 400 -6.26 -9.59 -11.79
C GLY A 400 -5.86 -9.93 -10.36
N THR A 401 -6.03 -8.96 -9.48
CA THR A 401 -5.78 -9.08 -8.04
C THR A 401 -7.10 -9.19 -7.30
N THR A 402 -7.19 -10.07 -6.30
CA THR A 402 -8.37 -10.18 -5.46
C THR A 402 -8.08 -9.75 -4.03
N ASP A 403 -9.15 -9.31 -3.36
CA ASP A 403 -9.15 -8.86 -1.98
C ASP A 403 -10.52 -9.16 -1.38
N ILE A 404 -10.61 -10.20 -0.53
CA ILE A 404 -11.89 -10.76 -0.06
C ILE A 404 -11.86 -10.94 1.44
N THR A 405 -12.76 -10.26 2.14
CA THR A 405 -13.01 -10.50 3.57
C THR A 405 -14.30 -11.26 3.80
N ARG A 406 -14.29 -12.18 4.78
CA ARG A 406 -15.48 -12.83 5.34
C ARG A 406 -15.41 -12.87 6.85
N THR A 407 -16.48 -12.45 7.52
CA THR A 407 -16.71 -12.70 8.93
C THR A 407 -17.63 -13.92 9.05
N ILE A 408 -17.12 -15.01 9.61
CA ILE A 408 -17.73 -16.33 9.58
C ILE A 408 -18.12 -16.75 10.98
N ALA A 409 -19.41 -17.06 11.20
CA ALA A 409 -19.84 -17.67 12.44
C ALA A 409 -19.37 -19.14 12.50
N LEU A 410 -18.53 -19.47 13.48
CA LEU A 410 -18.07 -20.85 13.71
C LEU A 410 -19.03 -21.63 14.61
N GLY A 411 -20.00 -20.97 15.25
CA GLY A 411 -21.01 -21.57 16.11
C GLY A 411 -21.93 -20.51 16.71
N PRO A 412 -22.47 -20.73 17.92
CA PRO A 412 -23.38 -19.80 18.57
C PRO A 412 -22.77 -18.40 18.76
N LEU A 413 -23.59 -17.38 18.55
CA LEU A 413 -23.25 -15.97 18.66
C LEU A 413 -24.09 -15.31 19.77
N THR A 414 -23.51 -14.32 20.43
CA THR A 414 -24.21 -13.41 21.33
C THR A 414 -25.12 -12.44 20.56
N ASP A 415 -26.09 -11.83 21.23
CA ASP A 415 -26.98 -10.83 20.62
C ASP A 415 -26.21 -9.56 20.20
N ARG A 416 -25.16 -9.19 20.95
CA ARG A 416 -24.28 -8.09 20.59
C ARG A 416 -23.55 -8.38 19.26
N GLU A 417 -22.93 -9.54 19.13
CA GLU A 417 -22.26 -9.95 17.90
C GLU A 417 -23.20 -9.93 16.70
N ARG A 418 -24.44 -10.44 16.85
CA ARG A 418 -25.44 -10.38 15.77
C ARG A 418 -25.83 -8.95 15.40
N THR A 419 -25.99 -8.09 16.41
CA THR A 419 -26.32 -6.67 16.19
C THR A 419 -25.20 -5.96 15.44
N ASP A 420 -23.97 -6.08 15.91
CA ASP A 420 -22.81 -5.43 15.32
C ASP A 420 -22.56 -5.91 13.89
N TYR A 421 -22.63 -7.23 13.65
CA TYR A 421 -22.57 -7.78 12.31
C TYR A 421 -23.63 -7.20 11.37
N THR A 422 -24.87 -7.06 11.89
CA THR A 422 -25.99 -6.50 11.10
C THR A 422 -25.76 -5.03 10.78
N LEU A 423 -25.21 -4.24 11.70
CA LEU A 423 -24.89 -2.82 11.46
C LEU A 423 -23.83 -2.64 10.39
N VAL A 424 -22.75 -3.43 10.47
CA VAL A 424 -21.69 -3.43 9.43
C VAL A 424 -22.27 -3.87 8.08
N LEU A 425 -23.04 -4.94 8.05
CA LEU A 425 -23.69 -5.42 6.81
C LEU A 425 -24.62 -4.38 6.18
N ARG A 426 -25.37 -3.63 7.00
CA ARG A 426 -26.23 -2.53 6.50
C ARG A 426 -25.40 -1.42 5.87
N GLY A 427 -24.26 -1.06 6.47
CA GLY A 427 -23.33 -0.08 5.91
C GLY A 427 -22.78 -0.54 4.57
N HIS A 428 -22.27 -1.75 4.52
CA HIS A 428 -21.76 -2.38 3.31
C HIS A 428 -22.81 -2.41 2.17
N ILE A 429 -24.03 -2.89 2.43
CA ILE A 429 -25.10 -2.93 1.43
C ILE A 429 -25.44 -1.52 0.92
N ARG A 430 -25.49 -0.51 1.78
CA ARG A 430 -25.79 0.87 1.39
C ARG A 430 -24.72 1.44 0.46
N LEU A 431 -23.45 1.21 0.79
CA LEU A 431 -22.35 1.64 -0.07
C LEU A 431 -22.37 0.89 -1.41
N ALA A 432 -22.56 -0.43 -1.37
CA ALA A 432 -22.66 -1.29 -2.55
C ALA A 432 -23.79 -0.90 -3.52
N MET A 433 -24.89 -0.33 -3.00
CA MET A 433 -26.04 0.11 -3.78
C MET A 433 -25.96 1.60 -4.16
N ALA A 434 -24.92 2.31 -3.77
CA ALA A 434 -24.81 3.74 -4.00
C ALA A 434 -24.79 4.08 -5.49
N ARG A 435 -25.58 5.08 -5.86
CA ARG A 435 -25.53 5.76 -7.16
C ARG A 435 -25.15 7.21 -6.90
N PHE A 436 -24.16 7.70 -7.59
CA PHE A 436 -23.59 9.03 -7.36
C PHE A 436 -23.23 9.71 -8.67
N PRO A 437 -23.20 11.06 -8.70
CA PRO A 437 -22.86 11.81 -9.89
C PRO A 437 -21.36 11.65 -10.23
N GLU A 438 -21.03 11.83 -11.50
CA GLU A 438 -19.65 11.94 -11.94
C GLU A 438 -18.93 13.06 -11.18
N GLY A 439 -17.67 12.81 -10.82
CA GLY A 439 -16.86 13.74 -10.01
C GLY A 439 -17.00 13.54 -8.50
N ALA A 440 -17.92 12.70 -8.04
CA ALA A 440 -17.97 12.35 -6.61
C ALA A 440 -16.70 11.62 -6.19
N CYS A 441 -16.17 11.94 -5.01
CA CYS A 441 -15.03 11.25 -4.41
C CYS A 441 -15.47 10.29 -3.30
N GLY A 442 -14.59 9.35 -2.95
CA GLY A 442 -14.91 8.33 -1.96
C GLY A 442 -15.20 8.88 -0.56
N THR A 443 -14.67 10.04 -0.18
CA THR A 443 -14.99 10.71 1.09
C THR A 443 -16.47 11.04 1.20
N GLN A 444 -17.13 11.39 0.11
CA GLN A 444 -18.56 11.68 0.10
C GLN A 444 -19.41 10.41 0.27
N LEU A 445 -18.88 9.25 -0.12
CA LEU A 445 -19.59 7.96 -0.05
C LEU A 445 -19.34 7.22 1.27
N ASP A 446 -18.26 7.51 1.98
CA ASP A 446 -17.84 6.85 3.21
C ASP A 446 -18.92 6.86 4.29
N VAL A 447 -19.70 7.95 4.38
CA VAL A 447 -20.82 8.08 5.31
C VAL A 447 -21.88 7.00 5.15
N LEU A 448 -22.08 6.49 3.93
CA LEU A 448 -23.08 5.45 3.66
C LEU A 448 -22.74 4.15 4.39
N ALA A 449 -21.46 3.83 4.45
CA ALA A 449 -20.96 2.66 5.18
C ALA A 449 -21.03 2.84 6.71
N ARG A 450 -20.82 4.07 7.22
CA ARG A 450 -20.74 4.36 8.66
C ARG A 450 -22.08 4.67 9.30
N TYR A 451 -23.04 5.20 8.55
CA TYR A 451 -24.26 5.80 9.10
C TYR A 451 -25.05 4.86 10.04
N ALA A 452 -25.18 3.58 9.66
CA ALA A 452 -25.88 2.60 10.51
C ALA A 452 -25.19 2.40 11.89
N MET A 453 -23.87 2.41 11.93
CA MET A 453 -23.07 2.27 13.15
C MET A 453 -23.10 3.55 13.98
N TRP A 454 -23.02 4.74 13.37
CA TRP A 454 -23.08 6.02 14.07
C TRP A 454 -24.39 6.21 14.84
N GLN A 455 -25.52 5.69 14.30
CA GLN A 455 -26.80 5.70 15.03
C GLN A 455 -26.79 4.91 16.34
N HIS A 456 -25.78 4.04 16.52
CA HIS A 456 -25.56 3.24 17.73
C HIS A 456 -24.31 3.67 18.52
N GLY A 457 -23.72 4.83 18.21
CA GLY A 457 -22.50 5.32 18.86
C GLY A 457 -21.24 4.54 18.52
N ILE A 458 -21.25 3.77 17.42
CA ILE A 458 -20.15 2.91 16.98
C ILE A 458 -19.45 3.56 15.78
N ASN A 459 -18.13 3.53 15.75
CA ASN A 459 -17.32 3.99 14.63
C ASN A 459 -16.07 3.10 14.48
N TYR A 460 -15.47 3.10 13.27
CA TYR A 460 -14.18 2.49 13.00
C TYR A 460 -13.19 3.53 12.46
N LEU A 461 -11.89 3.30 12.70
CA LEU A 461 -10.84 4.29 12.44
C LEU A 461 -10.04 4.04 11.16
N HIS A 462 -10.23 2.89 10.50
CA HIS A 462 -9.59 2.59 9.21
C HIS A 462 -10.39 3.14 8.01
N GLY A 463 -9.82 3.06 6.81
CA GLY A 463 -10.53 3.37 5.56
C GLY A 463 -11.64 2.37 5.28
N THR A 464 -12.67 2.81 4.55
CA THR A 464 -13.78 1.93 4.13
C THR A 464 -13.48 1.19 2.84
N GLY A 465 -12.55 1.71 2.02
CA GLY A 465 -12.17 1.06 0.77
C GLY A 465 -11.06 1.79 0.03
N HIS A 466 -10.46 1.10 -0.93
CA HIS A 466 -9.34 1.55 -1.75
C HIS A 466 -9.43 0.95 -3.15
N GLY A 467 -8.65 1.50 -4.09
CA GLY A 467 -8.47 0.89 -5.41
C GLY A 467 -7.67 -0.41 -5.32
N VAL A 468 -7.77 -1.22 -6.37
CA VAL A 468 -7.00 -2.48 -6.51
C VAL A 468 -6.33 -2.53 -7.88
N GLY A 469 -5.05 -2.87 -7.91
CA GLY A 469 -4.26 -2.99 -9.14
C GLY A 469 -4.61 -4.24 -9.96
N SER A 470 -4.40 -4.19 -11.28
CA SER A 470 -4.59 -5.35 -12.15
C SER A 470 -3.32 -6.20 -12.22
N TYR A 471 -3.28 -7.28 -11.45
CA TYR A 471 -2.07 -8.06 -11.18
C TYR A 471 -0.93 -7.13 -10.75
N LEU A 472 -1.24 -6.30 -9.74
CA LEU A 472 -0.37 -5.31 -9.12
C LEU A 472 -0.73 -5.18 -7.63
N ASN A 473 -0.36 -4.07 -7.00
CA ASN A 473 -0.59 -3.82 -5.59
C ASN A 473 -2.08 -3.95 -5.23
N VAL A 474 -2.37 -4.62 -4.13
CA VAL A 474 -3.74 -4.72 -3.60
C VAL A 474 -4.28 -3.34 -3.22
N HIS A 475 -3.43 -2.48 -2.66
CA HIS A 475 -3.75 -1.07 -2.42
C HIS A 475 -3.31 -0.22 -3.61
N GLU A 476 -4.27 0.34 -4.32
CA GLU A 476 -4.02 1.22 -5.47
C GLU A 476 -4.70 2.59 -5.28
N GLY A 477 -3.94 3.65 -5.53
CA GLY A 477 -4.48 5.01 -5.61
C GLY A 477 -4.92 5.39 -7.03
N PRO A 478 -5.39 6.66 -7.23
CA PRO A 478 -5.44 7.76 -6.25
C PRO A 478 -6.71 7.78 -5.38
N HIS A 479 -7.75 7.02 -5.75
CA HIS A 479 -9.06 7.04 -5.10
C HIS A 479 -9.11 6.14 -3.86
N GLN A 480 -9.86 6.57 -2.86
CA GLN A 480 -10.10 5.83 -1.62
C GLN A 480 -11.48 6.21 -1.08
N ILE A 481 -12.14 5.28 -0.38
CA ILE A 481 -13.35 5.56 0.42
C ILE A 481 -12.92 5.65 1.89
N ARG A 482 -12.93 6.87 2.45
CA ARG A 482 -12.48 7.12 3.83
C ARG A 482 -12.99 8.46 4.35
N MET A 483 -12.98 8.62 5.68
CA MET A 483 -13.42 9.87 6.33
C MET A 483 -12.54 11.07 5.97
N ASN A 484 -11.22 10.90 5.92
CA ASN A 484 -10.31 11.98 5.59
C ASN A 484 -10.50 12.39 4.12
N TYR A 485 -10.55 13.69 3.88
CA TYR A 485 -10.78 14.20 2.54
C TYR A 485 -9.68 13.76 1.55
N LYS A 486 -10.11 13.10 0.50
CA LYS A 486 -9.31 12.71 -0.67
C LYS A 486 -10.07 13.14 -1.92
N PRO A 487 -9.56 14.14 -2.65
CA PRO A 487 -10.31 14.78 -3.76
C PRO A 487 -10.39 13.94 -5.04
N ALA A 488 -9.68 12.79 -5.12
CA ALA A 488 -9.67 11.97 -6.31
C ALA A 488 -11.08 11.47 -6.66
N PRO A 489 -11.64 11.85 -7.83
CA PRO A 489 -12.97 11.45 -8.23
C PRO A 489 -13.02 9.97 -8.60
N LEU A 490 -14.11 9.32 -8.24
CA LEU A 490 -14.41 7.97 -8.73
C LEU A 490 -14.90 8.05 -10.18
N ARG A 491 -14.34 7.19 -11.04
CA ARG A 491 -14.67 7.12 -12.48
C ARG A 491 -15.08 5.71 -12.89
N ALA A 492 -15.89 5.62 -13.93
CA ALA A 492 -16.19 4.33 -14.55
C ALA A 492 -14.90 3.61 -14.98
N GLY A 493 -14.83 2.31 -14.71
CA GLY A 493 -13.62 1.49 -14.92
C GLY A 493 -12.67 1.41 -13.72
N MET A 494 -12.87 2.20 -12.67
CA MET A 494 -12.12 2.03 -11.42
C MET A 494 -12.63 0.84 -10.62
N THR A 495 -11.71 0.13 -9.97
CA THR A 495 -11.99 -0.89 -8.96
C THR A 495 -11.93 -0.26 -7.58
N VAL A 496 -12.78 -0.69 -6.66
CA VAL A 496 -12.75 -0.21 -5.27
C VAL A 496 -13.23 -1.30 -4.33
N THR A 497 -12.58 -1.43 -3.16
CA THR A 497 -13.05 -2.30 -2.08
C THR A 497 -14.18 -1.64 -1.28
N ASP A 498 -15.00 -2.45 -0.60
CA ASP A 498 -16.07 -2.02 0.31
C ASP A 498 -15.98 -2.84 1.59
N GLU A 499 -15.34 -2.28 2.62
CA GLU A 499 -14.84 -2.99 3.79
C GLU A 499 -15.13 -2.29 5.14
N PRO A 500 -16.38 -1.87 5.40
CA PRO A 500 -16.72 -1.35 6.72
C PRO A 500 -16.47 -2.40 7.79
N GLY A 501 -16.01 -1.96 8.97
CA GLY A 501 -15.65 -2.85 10.05
C GLY A 501 -16.08 -2.32 11.42
N ASN A 502 -16.02 -3.17 12.44
CA ASN A 502 -16.18 -2.82 13.84
C ASN A 502 -15.22 -3.64 14.70
N HIS A 503 -14.40 -2.98 15.50
CA HIS A 503 -13.29 -3.58 16.23
C HIS A 503 -13.46 -3.41 17.74
N TYR A 504 -13.44 -4.51 18.49
CA TYR A 504 -13.45 -4.50 19.95
C TYR A 504 -12.34 -5.39 20.50
N THR A 505 -11.63 -4.91 21.50
CA THR A 505 -10.61 -5.69 22.23
C THR A 505 -11.21 -6.83 23.05
N GLU A 506 -12.52 -6.77 23.36
CA GLU A 506 -13.22 -7.76 24.18
C GLU A 506 -14.09 -8.72 23.36
N CYS A 507 -14.28 -8.49 22.06
CA CYS A 507 -15.12 -9.29 21.15
C CYS A 507 -14.59 -9.27 19.74
N SER A 508 -15.00 -10.25 18.96
CA SER A 508 -14.62 -10.48 17.56
C SER A 508 -14.83 -9.26 16.66
N TYR A 509 -14.02 -9.20 15.62
CA TYR A 509 -14.02 -8.22 14.54
C TYR A 509 -15.08 -8.52 13.48
N PHE A 510 -15.70 -7.47 12.92
CA PHE A 510 -16.64 -7.58 11.81
C PHE A 510 -16.20 -6.72 10.63
N LYS A 511 -15.70 -7.37 9.61
CA LYS A 511 -15.42 -6.76 8.30
C LYS A 511 -16.04 -7.64 7.22
N ARG A 512 -16.64 -7.05 6.22
CA ARG A 512 -17.15 -7.77 5.05
C ARG A 512 -16.73 -7.05 3.78
N LYS A 513 -15.96 -7.74 2.97
CA LYS A 513 -15.71 -7.40 1.56
C LYS A 513 -16.55 -8.35 0.71
N LEU A 514 -17.34 -7.84 -0.22
CA LEU A 514 -18.06 -8.66 -1.17
C LEU A 514 -17.38 -8.63 -2.54
N SER A 515 -17.29 -9.80 -3.14
CA SER A 515 -16.96 -9.94 -4.54
C SER A 515 -18.09 -9.46 -5.46
N ILE A 516 -17.73 -8.99 -6.63
CA ILE A 516 -18.61 -8.48 -7.68
C ILE A 516 -19.85 -9.36 -7.86
N LYS A 517 -21.03 -8.81 -7.72
CA LYS A 517 -22.24 -9.37 -8.34
C LYS A 517 -22.58 -8.55 -9.57
N ASN A 518 -22.67 -9.23 -10.73
CA ASN A 518 -23.37 -8.70 -11.89
C ASN A 518 -24.78 -8.29 -11.45
N ASN A 519 -25.10 -7.02 -11.57
CA ASN A 519 -26.47 -6.57 -11.40
C ASN A 519 -27.26 -6.93 -12.68
N PRO A 520 -28.21 -7.90 -12.65
CA PRO A 520 -28.97 -8.29 -13.84
C PRO A 520 -30.03 -7.28 -14.26
N TYR A 521 -30.15 -6.14 -13.57
CA TYR A 521 -31.18 -5.11 -13.85
C TYR A 521 -30.65 -3.91 -14.62
N GLN A 522 -29.80 -4.10 -15.63
CA GLN A 522 -29.63 -3.11 -16.68
C GLN A 522 -30.69 -3.35 -17.77
N LYS A 523 -31.92 -2.94 -17.54
CA LYS A 523 -32.83 -2.63 -18.66
C LYS A 523 -32.34 -1.33 -19.28
N LYS A 524 -32.02 -1.42 -20.56
CA LYS A 524 -31.89 -0.27 -21.45
C LYS A 524 -33.18 0.56 -21.41
N ASP A 525 -33.14 1.70 -20.76
CA ASP A 525 -33.99 2.83 -21.08
C ASP A 525 -33.07 3.93 -21.62
N GLU A 526 -33.10 4.03 -22.94
CA GLU A 526 -32.52 5.14 -23.68
C GLU A 526 -33.31 6.41 -23.33
N LYS A 527 -32.67 7.28 -22.54
CA LYS A 527 -32.69 8.76 -22.59
C LYS A 527 -32.24 9.29 -21.22
N HIS A 528 -31.07 9.87 -21.20
CA HIS A 528 -30.27 10.40 -20.09
C HIS A 528 -29.25 9.38 -19.55
N SER A 529 -28.24 9.08 -20.38
CA SER A 529 -27.14 8.23 -20.01
C SER A 529 -26.10 9.01 -19.21
N PHE A 530 -26.14 8.89 -17.89
CA PHE A 530 -24.89 8.94 -17.13
C PHE A 530 -24.20 7.59 -17.37
N PRO A 531 -22.91 7.56 -17.79
CA PRO A 531 -22.20 6.30 -17.87
C PRO A 531 -22.19 5.67 -16.47
N PRO A 532 -22.52 4.38 -16.36
CA PRO A 532 -22.52 3.72 -15.06
C PRO A 532 -21.08 3.69 -14.52
N CYS A 533 -20.84 4.36 -13.39
CA CYS A 533 -19.68 4.11 -12.58
C CYS A 533 -19.88 2.71 -11.97
N TYR A 534 -19.10 1.74 -12.44
CA TYR A 534 -19.08 0.42 -11.82
C TYR A 534 -18.20 0.51 -10.58
N ILE A 535 -18.81 0.54 -9.41
CA ILE A 535 -18.12 0.12 -8.20
C ILE A 535 -17.94 -1.38 -8.36
N CYS A 536 -16.74 -1.81 -8.76
CA CYS A 536 -16.35 -3.20 -8.67
C CYS A 536 -16.19 -3.50 -7.19
N HIS A 537 -17.13 -4.18 -6.58
CA HIS A 537 -17.02 -4.67 -5.22
C HIS A 537 -16.09 -5.88 -5.25
N ILE A 538 -14.91 -5.72 -4.77
CA ILE A 538 -13.92 -6.78 -4.58
C ILE A 538 -14.05 -7.39 -3.21
#